data_bbe413120e34a5e25dfc7b9848aac789
#
_entry.id   bbe413120e34a5e25dfc7b9848aac789
#
_cell.length_a   1.000
_cell.length_b   1.000
_cell.length_c   1.000
_cell.angle_alpha   90.00
_cell.angle_beta   90.00
_cell.angle_gamma   90.00
#
_symmetry.space_group_name_H-M   'P 1'
#
loop_
_entity.id
_entity.type
_entity.pdbx_description
1 polymer ?
#
loop_
_entity_poly.entity_id
_entity_poly.type
_entity_poly.pdbx_seq_one_letter_code
_entity_poly.pdbx_strand_id
1 'polypeptide(L)'
;MLKSALFLTLLLLQSLWGANLQNIINNAPAYATIKLPKGRYYGNFIINKPLTLLGKEAGVILDANQSGTVITIKSPHVTLKNLTITHSGQAMQSLDSGILLDDVHHCKIIKCQIIDTLYGIDMKMAHYTEVRHNLIRSYTQTRPFRGDAIKIWYAHHNLIEDNTIQKSRDVTLTYAHFNTLRHNHFEENRFATHISLSHDNLIEANIYRYNSVSIMLMGAKKTNILNNEILSSNGAAGIGVVLKGTHDLQMRENRISFNAKGIFIDTKMSEEQMQRHISYNTISYNKEAIHFHAGIQNNTLTHNTFIGNIDDIVQSTQATLTKDNLIAYNYWDHYSGFDRDGDGLGDSTHQIYQYADQLWHYNHKVKFFYGAPIMGILNFISRLAPFVEPILVIEDQKPLMQPERP
;
A
#
# COMPACT_ATOMS: atom_id res chain seq x y z
N MET A 1 32.67 -44.37 0.28
CA MET A 1 31.37 -45.04 0.40
C MET A 1 30.60 -44.72 1.69
N LEU A 2 31.25 -44.64 2.86
CA LEU A 2 30.52 -44.32 4.11
C LEU A 2 29.92 -42.89 4.14
N LYS A 3 30.57 -41.88 3.59
CA LYS A 3 30.04 -40.50 3.57
C LYS A 3 28.84 -40.35 2.67
N SER A 4 28.77 -41.10 1.55
CA SER A 4 27.61 -41.06 0.64
C SER A 4 26.38 -41.77 1.21
N ALA A 5 26.61 -42.86 1.98
CA ALA A 5 25.53 -43.57 2.66
C ALA A 5 24.94 -42.78 3.83
N LEU A 6 25.80 -42.03 4.56
CA LEU A 6 25.36 -41.14 5.65
C LEU A 6 24.54 -39.95 5.13
N PHE A 7 24.90 -39.40 3.97
CA PHE A 7 24.15 -38.32 3.32
C PHE A 7 22.80 -38.79 2.78
N LEU A 8 22.74 -40.01 2.23
CA LEU A 8 21.51 -40.61 1.74
C LEU A 8 20.55 -40.98 2.87
N THR A 9 21.07 -41.47 3.99
CA THR A 9 20.26 -41.77 5.20
C THR A 9 19.74 -40.50 5.86
N LEU A 10 20.53 -39.40 5.86
CA LEU A 10 20.06 -38.09 6.37
C LEU A 10 18.95 -37.49 5.48
N LEU A 11 19.06 -37.62 4.17
CA LEU A 11 18.02 -37.18 3.22
C LEU A 11 16.74 -38.03 3.37
N LEU A 12 16.85 -39.32 3.55
CA LEU A 12 15.71 -40.22 3.79
C LEU A 12 15.02 -39.96 5.13
N LEU A 13 15.76 -39.63 6.19
CA LEU A 13 15.17 -39.21 7.47
C LEU A 13 14.43 -37.86 7.36
N GLN A 14 14.93 -36.92 6.58
CA GLN A 14 14.27 -35.63 6.39
C GLN A 14 12.96 -35.76 5.59
N SER A 15 12.90 -36.64 4.57
CA SER A 15 11.66 -36.92 3.82
C SER A 15 10.60 -37.65 4.65
N LEU A 16 11.01 -38.42 5.65
CA LEU A 16 10.12 -39.11 6.56
C LEU A 16 9.32 -38.17 7.48
N TRP A 17 9.88 -37.01 7.87
CA TRP A 17 9.19 -36.05 8.73
C TRP A 17 8.07 -35.29 8.00
N GLY A 18 8.27 -34.92 6.75
CA GLY A 18 7.25 -34.26 5.93
C GLY A 18 6.11 -35.16 5.54
N ALA A 19 6.40 -36.41 5.10
CA ALA A 19 5.40 -37.44 4.82
C ALA A 19 4.61 -37.81 6.10
N ASN A 20 5.25 -37.77 7.26
CA ASN A 20 4.60 -38.00 8.54
C ASN A 20 3.62 -36.84 8.88
N LEU A 21 3.96 -35.56 8.63
CA LEU A 21 3.07 -34.43 8.93
C LEU A 21 1.80 -34.50 8.06
N GLN A 22 1.91 -34.77 6.75
CA GLN A 22 0.74 -34.89 5.89
C GLN A 22 -0.17 -36.06 6.36
N ASN A 23 0.41 -37.16 6.78
CA ASN A 23 -0.36 -38.26 7.34
C ASN A 23 -1.05 -37.90 8.66
N ILE A 24 -0.39 -37.15 9.52
CA ILE A 24 -0.99 -36.59 10.76
C ILE A 24 -2.18 -35.69 10.41
N ILE A 25 -2.01 -34.78 9.44
CA ILE A 25 -3.09 -33.90 8.95
C ILE A 25 -4.26 -34.74 8.41
N ASN A 26 -3.98 -35.76 7.59
CA ASN A 26 -4.99 -36.58 6.95
C ASN A 26 -5.79 -37.44 7.98
N ASN A 27 -5.14 -37.92 9.03
CA ASN A 27 -5.75 -38.78 10.05
C ASN A 27 -6.37 -38.01 11.22
N ALA A 28 -6.08 -36.69 11.36
CA ALA A 28 -6.67 -35.90 12.41
C ALA A 28 -8.18 -35.77 12.22
N PRO A 29 -8.99 -35.80 13.27
CA PRO A 29 -10.41 -35.51 13.18
C PRO A 29 -10.64 -34.03 12.82
N ALA A 30 -11.80 -33.72 12.25
CA ALA A 30 -12.20 -32.34 12.01
C ALA A 30 -12.15 -31.53 13.32
N TYR A 31 -11.76 -30.25 13.21
CA TYR A 31 -11.58 -29.29 14.33
C TYR A 31 -10.48 -29.69 15.34
N ALA A 32 -9.67 -30.69 15.05
CA ALA A 32 -8.53 -31.04 15.91
C ALA A 32 -7.48 -29.93 15.95
N THR A 33 -6.76 -29.85 17.06
CA THR A 33 -5.56 -29.04 17.18
C THR A 33 -4.33 -29.92 17.12
N ILE A 34 -3.58 -29.83 16.02
CA ILE A 34 -2.30 -30.49 15.83
C ILE A 34 -1.20 -29.60 16.38
N LYS A 35 -0.57 -30.02 17.47
CA LYS A 35 0.51 -29.30 18.12
C LYS A 35 1.86 -29.84 17.65
N LEU A 36 2.59 -29.08 16.85
CA LEU A 36 3.88 -29.45 16.29
C LEU A 36 5.01 -29.08 17.25
N PRO A 37 5.91 -30.01 17.59
CA PRO A 37 7.16 -29.69 18.28
C PRO A 37 8.12 -28.94 17.35
N LYS A 38 9.12 -28.30 17.94
CA LYS A 38 10.21 -27.66 17.21
C LYS A 38 10.86 -28.66 16.23
N GLY A 39 11.06 -28.22 15.00
CA GLY A 39 11.64 -29.04 13.94
C GLY A 39 11.32 -28.48 12.55
N ARG A 40 11.97 -29.05 11.54
CA ARG A 40 11.74 -28.70 10.14
C ARG A 40 10.97 -29.86 9.46
N TYR A 41 9.85 -29.51 8.88
CA TYR A 41 8.94 -30.42 8.20
C TYR A 41 9.00 -30.11 6.71
N TYR A 42 9.51 -31.02 5.92
CA TYR A 42 9.66 -30.84 4.48
C TYR A 42 8.46 -31.37 3.71
N GLY A 43 7.98 -30.60 2.75
CA GLY A 43 6.93 -31.00 1.82
C GLY A 43 5.94 -29.89 1.49
N ASN A 44 4.97 -30.27 0.65
CA ASN A 44 3.84 -29.43 0.29
C ASN A 44 2.60 -29.99 1.00
N PHE A 45 2.04 -29.22 1.92
CA PHE A 45 1.00 -29.70 2.82
C PHE A 45 -0.37 -29.24 2.34
N ILE A 46 -1.34 -30.16 2.32
CA ILE A 46 -2.74 -29.87 1.94
C ILE A 46 -3.63 -30.07 3.15
N ILE A 47 -4.42 -29.05 3.46
CA ILE A 47 -5.41 -29.09 4.55
C ILE A 47 -6.81 -29.01 3.94
N ASN A 48 -7.53 -30.13 3.95
CA ASN A 48 -8.85 -30.30 3.34
C ASN A 48 -9.99 -30.52 4.36
N LYS A 49 -9.74 -30.22 5.61
CA LYS A 49 -10.70 -30.25 6.71
C LYS A 49 -10.44 -29.15 7.73
N PRO A 50 -11.46 -28.71 8.48
CA PRO A 50 -11.25 -27.71 9.54
C PRO A 50 -10.29 -28.26 10.60
N LEU A 51 -9.22 -27.54 10.88
CA LEU A 51 -8.27 -27.87 11.95
C LEU A 51 -7.40 -26.69 12.34
N THR A 52 -6.72 -26.82 13.45
CA THR A 52 -5.69 -25.87 13.88
C THR A 52 -4.31 -26.54 13.81
N LEU A 53 -3.39 -25.93 13.04
CA LEU A 53 -1.98 -26.30 13.03
C LEU A 53 -1.19 -25.30 13.88
N LEU A 54 -0.66 -25.74 15.00
CA LEU A 54 -0.05 -24.90 16.02
C LEU A 54 1.41 -25.28 16.28
N GLY A 55 2.35 -24.37 16.10
CA GLY A 55 3.69 -24.53 16.63
C GLY A 55 3.70 -24.35 18.16
N LYS A 56 4.13 -25.38 18.89
CA LYS A 56 4.23 -25.32 20.37
C LYS A 56 5.15 -24.21 20.85
N GLU A 57 6.22 -23.99 20.11
CA GLU A 57 7.28 -23.03 20.39
C GLU A 57 7.85 -22.47 19.08
N ALA A 58 8.72 -21.48 19.17
CA ALA A 58 9.44 -20.98 18.01
C ALA A 58 10.35 -22.06 17.39
N GLY A 59 10.52 -22.00 16.05
CA GLY A 59 11.36 -22.94 15.32
C GLY A 59 10.61 -24.18 14.78
N VAL A 60 9.27 -24.10 14.70
CA VAL A 60 8.49 -25.05 13.88
C VAL A 60 8.48 -24.51 12.45
N ILE A 61 9.18 -25.20 11.54
CA ILE A 61 9.43 -24.74 10.18
C ILE A 61 8.77 -25.70 9.18
N LEU A 62 7.89 -25.18 8.35
CA LEU A 62 7.30 -25.87 7.20
C LEU A 62 8.04 -25.39 5.95
N ASP A 63 8.65 -26.30 5.22
CA ASP A 63 9.61 -26.01 4.16
C ASP A 63 9.28 -26.82 2.90
N ALA A 64 8.96 -26.13 1.80
CA ALA A 64 8.67 -26.82 0.53
C ALA A 64 9.93 -27.20 -0.27
N ASN A 65 11.11 -26.93 0.26
CA ASN A 65 12.38 -27.25 -0.40
C ASN A 65 12.45 -26.66 -1.84
N GLN A 66 12.02 -25.42 -1.99
CA GLN A 66 11.97 -24.65 -3.25
C GLN A 66 11.07 -25.27 -4.34
N SER A 67 10.03 -26.00 -3.96
CA SER A 67 9.12 -26.63 -4.93
C SER A 67 7.65 -26.39 -4.56
N GLY A 68 6.93 -25.68 -5.42
CA GLY A 68 5.48 -25.45 -5.27
C GLY A 68 5.08 -24.61 -4.05
N THR A 69 3.82 -24.69 -3.69
CA THR A 69 3.25 -24.01 -2.53
C THR A 69 3.49 -24.80 -1.24
N VAL A 70 3.89 -24.14 -0.16
CA VAL A 70 4.21 -24.82 1.11
C VAL A 70 2.96 -25.39 1.76
N ILE A 71 1.90 -24.56 1.91
CA ILE A 71 0.61 -24.98 2.49
C ILE A 71 -0.52 -24.56 1.57
N THR A 72 -1.38 -25.52 1.21
CA THR A 72 -2.64 -25.27 0.50
C THR A 72 -3.82 -25.59 1.42
N ILE A 73 -4.66 -24.58 1.67
CA ILE A 73 -5.86 -24.68 2.49
C ILE A 73 -7.08 -24.78 1.56
N LYS A 74 -7.81 -25.89 1.64
CA LYS A 74 -9.02 -26.21 0.85
C LYS A 74 -10.24 -26.49 1.74
N SER A 75 -10.24 -25.97 2.95
CA SER A 75 -11.34 -26.14 3.89
C SER A 75 -11.53 -24.87 4.71
N PRO A 76 -12.76 -24.49 5.03
CA PRO A 76 -13.02 -23.39 5.96
C PRO A 76 -12.55 -23.73 7.38
N HIS A 77 -12.50 -22.68 8.22
CA HIS A 77 -12.19 -22.78 9.64
C HIS A 77 -10.80 -23.39 9.95
N VAL A 78 -9.84 -23.22 9.05
CA VAL A 78 -8.45 -23.62 9.30
C VAL A 78 -7.71 -22.50 10.02
N THR A 79 -6.96 -22.85 11.06
CA THR A 79 -6.08 -21.92 11.75
C THR A 79 -4.63 -22.36 11.65
N LEU A 80 -3.77 -21.50 11.13
CA LEU A 80 -2.30 -21.63 11.19
C LEU A 80 -1.78 -20.67 12.24
N LYS A 81 -1.00 -21.18 13.20
CA LYS A 81 -0.50 -20.34 14.30
C LYS A 81 0.91 -20.67 14.71
N ASN A 82 1.73 -19.62 14.90
CA ASN A 82 3.09 -19.75 15.44
C ASN A 82 3.99 -20.71 14.61
N LEU A 83 3.99 -20.53 13.29
CA LEU A 83 4.73 -21.35 12.32
C LEU A 83 5.68 -20.47 11.51
N THR A 84 6.82 -21.03 11.13
CA THR A 84 7.65 -20.50 10.06
C THR A 84 7.35 -21.25 8.77
N ILE A 85 6.99 -20.56 7.71
CA ILE A 85 6.60 -21.10 6.41
C ILE A 85 7.58 -20.54 5.39
N THR A 86 8.31 -21.39 4.70
CA THR A 86 9.49 -20.94 3.94
C THR A 86 9.77 -21.81 2.71
N HIS A 87 10.61 -21.30 1.82
CA HIS A 87 11.14 -21.95 0.63
C HIS A 87 10.05 -22.54 -0.28
N SER A 88 9.04 -21.73 -0.65
CA SER A 88 8.15 -22.09 -1.76
C SER A 88 8.94 -22.27 -3.06
N GLY A 89 8.34 -22.85 -4.07
CA GLY A 89 8.87 -22.76 -5.44
C GLY A 89 8.95 -21.34 -5.95
N GLN A 90 9.48 -21.17 -7.18
CA GLN A 90 9.70 -19.87 -7.81
C GLN A 90 8.91 -19.72 -9.13
N ALA A 91 7.96 -20.58 -9.38
CA ALA A 91 7.16 -20.54 -10.59
C ALA A 91 6.04 -19.49 -10.49
N MET A 92 6.20 -18.38 -11.22
CA MET A 92 5.20 -17.31 -11.27
C MET A 92 3.90 -17.77 -11.94
N GLN A 93 3.95 -18.74 -12.84
CA GLN A 93 2.78 -19.24 -13.55
C GLN A 93 1.83 -20.02 -12.63
N SER A 94 2.37 -20.79 -11.69
CA SER A 94 1.61 -21.54 -10.67
C SER A 94 1.37 -20.73 -9.40
N LEU A 95 1.89 -19.51 -9.30
CA LEU A 95 1.82 -18.65 -8.10
C LEU A 95 2.34 -19.37 -6.85
N ASP A 96 3.52 -20.00 -6.95
CA ASP A 96 4.12 -20.73 -5.83
C ASP A 96 4.17 -19.85 -4.58
N SER A 97 3.45 -20.26 -3.53
CA SER A 97 3.16 -19.45 -2.36
C SER A 97 3.64 -20.09 -1.06
N GLY A 98 3.85 -19.27 -0.04
CA GLY A 98 3.94 -19.79 1.32
C GLY A 98 2.61 -20.43 1.74
N ILE A 99 1.50 -19.71 1.55
CA ILE A 99 0.16 -20.18 1.87
C ILE A 99 -0.77 -19.87 0.70
N LEU A 100 -1.50 -20.85 0.22
CA LEU A 100 -2.63 -20.69 -0.68
C LEU A 100 -3.93 -21.00 0.08
N LEU A 101 -4.85 -20.04 0.10
CA LEU A 101 -6.25 -20.25 0.51
C LEU A 101 -7.09 -20.34 -0.77
N ASP A 102 -7.65 -21.49 -1.08
CA ASP A 102 -8.35 -21.77 -2.33
C ASP A 102 -9.82 -22.05 -2.07
N ASP A 103 -10.68 -21.06 -2.34
CA ASP A 103 -12.14 -21.09 -2.16
C ASP A 103 -12.57 -21.50 -0.74
N VAL A 104 -12.17 -20.69 0.23
CA VAL A 104 -12.40 -20.98 1.66
C VAL A 104 -12.90 -19.76 2.42
N HIS A 105 -13.37 -19.98 3.65
CA HIS A 105 -13.81 -18.89 4.50
C HIS A 105 -13.49 -19.14 5.99
N HIS A 106 -13.48 -18.04 6.79
CA HIS A 106 -13.25 -18.08 8.23
C HIS A 106 -11.93 -18.75 8.63
N CYS A 107 -10.89 -18.59 7.82
CA CYS A 107 -9.55 -19.06 8.14
C CYS A 107 -8.78 -18.03 8.97
N LYS A 108 -7.74 -18.48 9.67
CA LYS A 108 -6.89 -17.61 10.48
C LYS A 108 -5.41 -17.94 10.27
N ILE A 109 -4.61 -16.92 9.98
CA ILE A 109 -3.17 -17.01 9.87
C ILE A 109 -2.60 -16.04 10.90
N ILE A 110 -2.07 -16.57 12.00
CA ILE A 110 -1.76 -15.76 13.18
C ILE A 110 -0.34 -16.04 13.69
N LYS A 111 0.44 -14.99 13.93
CA LYS A 111 1.80 -15.07 14.49
C LYS A 111 2.71 -16.02 13.72
N CYS A 112 2.57 -16.05 12.40
CA CYS A 112 3.42 -16.82 11.50
C CYS A 112 4.54 -15.94 10.90
N GLN A 113 5.64 -16.58 10.52
CA GLN A 113 6.69 -15.99 9.69
C GLN A 113 6.59 -16.64 8.31
N ILE A 114 6.17 -15.88 7.33
CA ILE A 114 6.11 -16.31 5.92
C ILE A 114 7.28 -15.62 5.23
N ILE A 115 8.37 -16.32 5.10
CA ILE A 115 9.65 -15.74 4.67
C ILE A 115 10.30 -16.60 3.58
N ASP A 116 11.05 -15.95 2.70
CA ASP A 116 11.75 -16.61 1.61
C ASP A 116 10.78 -17.47 0.76
N THR A 117 9.65 -16.86 0.39
CA THR A 117 8.63 -17.41 -0.49
C THR A 117 8.45 -16.50 -1.70
N LEU A 118 8.02 -17.03 -2.84
CA LEU A 118 7.76 -16.19 -4.02
C LEU A 118 6.55 -15.31 -3.76
N TYR A 119 5.37 -15.90 -3.55
CA TYR A 119 4.21 -15.23 -2.98
C TYR A 119 4.12 -15.59 -1.50
N GLY A 120 3.76 -14.62 -0.66
CA GLY A 120 3.59 -14.89 0.77
C GLY A 120 2.29 -15.66 1.02
N ILE A 121 1.15 -14.98 0.90
CA ILE A 121 -0.19 -15.53 1.08
C ILE A 121 -1.01 -15.23 -0.18
N ASP A 122 -1.48 -16.26 -0.87
CA ASP A 122 -2.44 -16.14 -1.98
C ASP A 122 -3.84 -16.48 -1.47
N MET A 123 -4.73 -15.48 -1.48
CA MET A 123 -6.12 -15.57 -1.02
C MET A 123 -7.04 -15.54 -2.25
N LYS A 124 -7.28 -16.71 -2.82
CA LYS A 124 -8.15 -16.90 -3.99
C LYS A 124 -9.54 -17.27 -3.52
N MET A 125 -10.53 -16.39 -3.70
CA MET A 125 -11.90 -16.57 -3.21
C MET A 125 -11.96 -16.96 -1.72
N ALA A 126 -11.09 -16.31 -0.92
CA ALA A 126 -11.01 -16.55 0.53
C ALA A 126 -11.72 -15.43 1.27
N HIS A 127 -12.79 -15.73 1.98
CA HIS A 127 -13.65 -14.75 2.62
C HIS A 127 -13.57 -14.82 4.15
N TYR A 128 -13.85 -13.70 4.83
CA TYR A 128 -13.92 -13.64 6.31
C TYR A 128 -12.68 -14.22 6.98
N THR A 129 -11.51 -14.02 6.39
CA THR A 129 -10.23 -14.56 6.85
C THR A 129 -9.45 -13.50 7.62
N GLU A 130 -8.79 -13.91 8.70
CA GLU A 130 -7.95 -13.07 9.53
C GLU A 130 -6.46 -13.38 9.27
N VAL A 131 -5.69 -12.38 8.88
CA VAL A 131 -4.22 -12.45 8.73
C VAL A 131 -3.63 -11.46 9.73
N ARG A 132 -3.11 -11.95 10.87
CA ARG A 132 -2.77 -11.08 12.00
C ARG A 132 -1.43 -11.40 12.63
N HIS A 133 -0.68 -10.34 13.02
CA HIS A 133 0.60 -10.45 13.72
C HIS A 133 1.64 -11.29 12.98
N ASN A 134 1.65 -11.27 11.66
CA ASN A 134 2.58 -12.06 10.86
C ASN A 134 3.75 -11.21 10.39
N LEU A 135 4.90 -11.85 10.17
CA LEU A 135 6.01 -11.31 9.41
C LEU A 135 5.97 -11.91 8.01
N ILE A 136 5.85 -11.07 6.98
CA ILE A 136 5.76 -11.51 5.59
C ILE A 136 6.87 -10.84 4.79
N ARG A 137 7.71 -11.66 4.14
CA ARG A 137 8.83 -11.21 3.34
C ARG A 137 9.08 -12.17 2.18
N SER A 138 9.21 -11.63 0.98
CA SER A 138 9.54 -12.41 -0.20
C SER A 138 11.04 -12.81 -0.22
N TYR A 139 11.45 -13.56 -1.23
CA TYR A 139 12.85 -13.86 -1.49
C TYR A 139 13.71 -12.60 -1.55
N THR A 140 14.99 -12.72 -1.18
CA THR A 140 15.97 -11.62 -1.24
C THR A 140 16.38 -11.18 -2.63
N GLN A 141 15.75 -11.68 -3.69
CA GLN A 141 15.99 -11.33 -5.08
C GLN A 141 15.70 -9.86 -5.39
N THR A 142 16.13 -9.40 -6.55
CA THR A 142 15.83 -8.04 -7.04
C THR A 142 14.32 -7.82 -7.15
N ARG A 143 13.87 -6.60 -6.86
CA ARG A 143 12.43 -6.23 -6.77
C ARG A 143 11.54 -6.76 -7.91
N PRO A 144 11.95 -6.78 -9.20
CA PRO A 144 11.11 -7.27 -10.29
C PRO A 144 10.72 -8.75 -10.22
N PHE A 145 11.54 -9.57 -9.55
CA PHE A 145 11.33 -11.01 -9.46
C PHE A 145 10.64 -11.45 -8.15
N ARG A 146 10.29 -10.52 -7.28
CA ARG A 146 9.51 -10.81 -6.08
C ARG A 146 8.04 -10.97 -6.44
N GLY A 147 7.37 -11.89 -5.78
CA GLY A 147 5.91 -12.00 -5.81
C GLY A 147 5.26 -11.09 -4.75
N ASP A 148 3.95 -11.08 -4.75
CA ASP A 148 3.19 -10.29 -3.79
C ASP A 148 3.29 -10.88 -2.38
N ALA A 149 3.37 -10.02 -1.38
CA ALA A 149 3.33 -10.45 0.02
C ALA A 149 1.99 -11.08 0.36
N ILE A 150 0.90 -10.40 -0.02
CA ILE A 150 -0.47 -10.91 0.09
C ILE A 150 -1.19 -10.57 -1.20
N LYS A 151 -1.77 -11.58 -1.83
CA LYS A 151 -2.61 -11.42 -3.02
C LYS A 151 -4.04 -11.79 -2.65
N ILE A 152 -4.97 -10.83 -2.78
CA ILE A 152 -6.38 -10.97 -2.45
C ILE A 152 -7.17 -10.84 -3.75
N TRP A 153 -7.71 -11.97 -4.25
CA TRP A 153 -8.39 -12.03 -5.53
C TRP A 153 -9.79 -12.62 -5.37
N TYR A 154 -10.82 -11.84 -5.73
CA TYR A 154 -12.24 -12.17 -5.48
C TYR A 154 -12.49 -12.63 -4.04
N ALA A 155 -11.83 -11.97 -3.07
CA ALA A 155 -11.88 -12.34 -1.67
C ALA A 155 -12.36 -11.16 -0.81
N HIS A 156 -13.39 -11.36 -0.01
CA HIS A 156 -14.15 -10.29 0.63
C HIS A 156 -14.19 -10.45 2.14
N HIS A 157 -14.43 -9.32 2.85
CA HIS A 157 -14.61 -9.28 4.30
C HIS A 157 -13.42 -9.83 5.09
N ASN A 158 -12.21 -9.62 4.60
CA ASN A 158 -11.00 -10.08 5.26
C ASN A 158 -10.39 -8.99 6.15
N LEU A 159 -9.72 -9.41 7.20
CA LEU A 159 -8.99 -8.56 8.13
C LEU A 159 -7.49 -8.85 8.02
N ILE A 160 -6.73 -7.84 7.60
CA ILE A 160 -5.26 -7.85 7.53
C ILE A 160 -4.77 -6.86 8.59
N GLU A 161 -4.28 -7.36 9.72
CA GLU A 161 -4.06 -6.53 10.90
C GLU A 161 -2.74 -6.86 11.61
N ASP A 162 -2.06 -5.83 12.13
CA ASP A 162 -0.83 -5.96 12.92
C ASP A 162 0.29 -6.78 12.24
N ASN A 163 0.36 -6.77 10.91
CA ASN A 163 1.40 -7.49 10.20
C ASN A 163 2.59 -6.58 9.88
N THR A 164 3.78 -7.16 9.86
CA THR A 164 4.98 -6.56 9.28
C THR A 164 5.20 -7.14 7.89
N ILE A 165 5.08 -6.30 6.88
CA ILE A 165 5.17 -6.68 5.46
C ILE A 165 6.31 -5.92 4.82
N GLN A 166 7.38 -6.63 4.46
CA GLN A 166 8.60 -5.99 4.02
C GLN A 166 9.26 -6.71 2.85
N LYS A 167 10.00 -5.94 2.04
CA LYS A 167 10.84 -6.47 0.96
C LYS A 167 10.10 -7.43 0.03
N SER A 168 8.83 -7.14 -0.22
CA SER A 168 7.98 -7.88 -1.14
C SER A 168 7.64 -7.03 -2.36
N ARG A 169 6.91 -7.58 -3.31
CA ARG A 169 6.45 -6.81 -4.45
C ARG A 169 5.27 -5.93 -4.04
N ASP A 170 4.12 -6.51 -3.81
CA ASP A 170 2.88 -5.78 -3.54
C ASP A 170 2.05 -6.47 -2.45
N VAL A 171 1.08 -5.74 -1.88
CA VAL A 171 -0.14 -6.31 -1.29
C VAL A 171 -1.28 -5.92 -2.23
N THR A 172 -1.85 -6.88 -2.93
CA THR A 172 -2.84 -6.64 -3.98
C THR A 172 -4.24 -7.05 -3.57
N LEU A 173 -5.21 -6.17 -3.84
CA LEU A 173 -6.65 -6.44 -3.73
C LEU A 173 -7.26 -6.22 -5.10
N THR A 174 -7.73 -7.28 -5.75
CA THR A 174 -8.34 -7.20 -7.08
C THR A 174 -9.71 -7.85 -7.06
N TYR A 175 -10.75 -7.10 -7.44
CA TYR A 175 -12.16 -7.50 -7.28
C TYR A 175 -12.46 -7.96 -5.85
N ALA A 176 -11.84 -7.29 -4.88
CA ALA A 176 -11.88 -7.67 -3.46
C ALA A 176 -12.50 -6.54 -2.64
N HIS A 177 -13.64 -6.81 -2.02
CA HIS A 177 -14.51 -5.80 -1.41
C HIS A 177 -14.63 -5.99 0.09
N PHE A 178 -14.95 -4.92 0.82
CA PHE A 178 -15.21 -4.96 2.27
C PHE A 178 -14.02 -5.51 3.08
N ASN A 179 -12.78 -5.32 2.62
CA ASN A 179 -11.59 -5.73 3.36
C ASN A 179 -11.07 -4.58 4.21
N THR A 180 -10.48 -4.93 5.35
CA THR A 180 -9.85 -3.98 6.26
C THR A 180 -8.37 -4.29 6.38
N LEU A 181 -7.53 -3.27 6.09
CA LEU A 181 -6.08 -3.28 6.30
C LEU A 181 -5.78 -2.27 7.39
N ARG A 182 -5.42 -2.72 8.59
CA ARG A 182 -5.15 -1.79 9.69
C ARG A 182 -3.96 -2.18 10.57
N HIS A 183 -3.33 -1.17 11.17
CA HIS A 183 -2.18 -1.34 12.07
C HIS A 183 -1.01 -2.13 11.47
N ASN A 184 -0.91 -2.22 10.13
CA ASN A 184 0.20 -2.91 9.49
C ASN A 184 1.40 -1.99 9.31
N HIS A 185 2.58 -2.58 9.30
CA HIS A 185 3.83 -1.90 8.96
C HIS A 185 4.34 -2.40 7.60
N PHE A 186 4.41 -1.49 6.62
CA PHE A 186 4.85 -1.76 5.25
C PHE A 186 6.20 -1.10 4.98
N GLU A 187 7.22 -1.88 4.62
CA GLU A 187 8.55 -1.35 4.40
C GLU A 187 9.24 -1.94 3.16
N GLU A 188 9.87 -1.08 2.35
CA GLU A 188 10.66 -1.48 1.17
C GLU A 188 9.92 -2.36 0.14
N ASN A 189 8.60 -2.19 0.00
CA ASN A 189 7.79 -2.85 -1.02
C ASN A 189 7.73 -2.01 -2.31
N ARG A 190 7.23 -2.60 -3.40
CA ARG A 190 6.94 -1.85 -4.63
C ARG A 190 5.65 -1.05 -4.47
N PHE A 191 4.49 -1.71 -4.39
CA PHE A 191 3.21 -1.12 -4.01
C PHE A 191 2.77 -1.74 -2.68
N ALA A 192 2.96 -1.01 -1.59
CA ALA A 192 2.69 -1.57 -0.28
C ALA A 192 1.22 -1.95 -0.09
N THR A 193 0.31 -1.16 -0.66
CA THR A 193 -1.11 -1.49 -0.80
C THR A 193 -1.58 -1.13 -2.21
N HIS A 194 -2.08 -2.09 -2.97
CA HIS A 194 -2.57 -1.89 -4.33
C HIS A 194 -4.00 -2.43 -4.45
N ILE A 195 -4.96 -1.52 -4.54
CA ILE A 195 -6.38 -1.85 -4.69
C ILE A 195 -6.81 -1.57 -6.12
N SER A 196 -7.33 -2.59 -6.80
CA SER A 196 -7.78 -2.49 -8.18
C SER A 196 -9.21 -3.00 -8.35
N LEU A 197 -10.06 -2.23 -9.00
CA LEU A 197 -11.44 -2.60 -9.34
C LEU A 197 -12.23 -3.16 -8.13
N SER A 198 -12.05 -2.53 -6.99
CA SER A 198 -12.58 -2.99 -5.70
C SER A 198 -13.32 -1.86 -4.99
N HIS A 199 -14.21 -2.18 -4.07
CA HIS A 199 -14.99 -1.17 -3.36
C HIS A 199 -15.16 -1.47 -1.87
N ASP A 200 -15.55 -0.44 -1.09
CA ASP A 200 -15.85 -0.52 0.34
C ASP A 200 -14.69 -1.10 1.17
N ASN A 201 -13.44 -0.76 0.82
CA ASN A 201 -12.27 -1.19 1.59
C ASN A 201 -11.82 -0.09 2.55
N LEU A 202 -11.28 -0.50 3.69
CA LEU A 202 -10.73 0.37 4.72
C LEU A 202 -9.22 0.17 4.84
N ILE A 203 -8.47 1.28 4.78
CA ILE A 203 -7.03 1.35 5.03
C ILE A 203 -6.83 2.28 6.22
N GLU A 204 -6.52 1.76 7.39
CA GLU A 204 -6.55 2.53 8.63
C GLU A 204 -5.32 2.31 9.51
N ALA A 205 -4.78 3.39 10.05
CA ALA A 205 -3.72 3.36 11.05
C ALA A 205 -2.50 2.50 10.66
N ASN A 206 -2.17 2.43 9.37
CA ASN A 206 -0.98 1.72 8.89
C ASN A 206 0.21 2.66 8.82
N ILE A 207 1.41 2.08 8.92
CA ILE A 207 2.68 2.77 8.74
C ILE A 207 3.33 2.29 7.44
N TYR A 208 3.63 3.23 6.55
CA TYR A 208 4.28 3.00 5.27
C TYR A 208 5.63 3.70 5.25
N ARG A 209 6.73 2.96 5.04
CA ARG A 209 8.08 3.53 4.97
C ARG A 209 8.87 2.96 3.79
N TYR A 210 9.58 3.84 3.08
CA TYR A 210 10.52 3.48 2.02
C TYR A 210 9.94 2.62 0.88
N ASN A 211 8.62 2.64 0.69
CA ASN A 211 7.98 1.94 -0.42
C ASN A 211 8.14 2.75 -1.73
N SER A 212 8.07 2.12 -2.89
CA SER A 212 8.10 2.89 -4.14
C SER A 212 6.79 3.66 -4.35
N VAL A 213 5.66 3.03 -4.05
CA VAL A 213 4.36 3.65 -3.87
C VAL A 213 3.74 3.05 -2.62
N SER A 214 3.30 3.88 -1.69
CA SER A 214 2.72 3.37 -0.45
C SER A 214 1.29 2.86 -0.65
N ILE A 215 0.41 3.68 -1.23
CA ILE A 215 -0.98 3.29 -1.52
C ILE A 215 -1.26 3.57 -3.00
N MET A 216 -1.72 2.57 -3.74
CA MET A 216 -2.15 2.66 -5.13
C MET A 216 -3.61 2.25 -5.24
N LEU A 217 -4.48 3.17 -5.62
CA LEU A 217 -5.89 2.90 -5.93
C LEU A 217 -6.12 3.02 -7.45
N MET A 218 -6.67 1.99 -8.07
CA MET A 218 -6.98 1.95 -9.49
C MET A 218 -8.42 1.48 -9.73
N GLY A 219 -9.30 2.37 -10.14
CA GLY A 219 -10.72 2.04 -10.32
C GLY A 219 -11.40 1.61 -9.01
N ALA A 220 -10.90 2.08 -7.88
CA ALA A 220 -11.44 1.78 -6.56
C ALA A 220 -12.60 2.73 -6.22
N LYS A 221 -13.61 2.22 -5.51
CA LYS A 221 -14.80 2.98 -5.09
C LYS A 221 -15.02 2.88 -3.60
N LYS A 222 -15.58 3.94 -3.00
CA LYS A 222 -15.95 3.97 -1.57
C LYS A 222 -14.83 3.44 -0.67
N THR A 223 -13.60 3.89 -0.93
CA THR A 223 -12.43 3.49 -0.16
C THR A 223 -12.15 4.54 0.90
N ASN A 224 -11.91 4.10 2.12
CA ASN A 224 -11.53 4.96 3.23
C ASN A 224 -10.03 4.79 3.51
N ILE A 225 -9.28 5.90 3.55
CA ILE A 225 -7.86 5.97 3.93
C ILE A 225 -7.77 6.87 5.15
N LEU A 226 -7.65 6.28 6.33
CA LEU A 226 -7.80 6.98 7.61
C LEU A 226 -6.58 6.80 8.51
N ASN A 227 -6.09 7.87 9.14
CA ASN A 227 -5.05 7.80 10.18
C ASN A 227 -3.76 7.07 9.79
N ASN A 228 -3.36 7.07 8.51
CA ASN A 228 -2.14 6.40 8.09
C ASN A 228 -0.93 7.32 8.16
N GLU A 229 0.23 6.76 8.47
CA GLU A 229 1.53 7.42 8.39
C GLU A 229 2.26 6.97 7.13
N ILE A 230 2.47 7.87 6.15
CA ILE A 230 3.03 7.60 4.83
C ILE A 230 4.31 8.41 4.67
N LEU A 231 5.45 7.73 4.83
CA LEU A 231 6.74 8.39 4.94
C LEU A 231 7.75 7.89 3.91
N SER A 232 8.50 8.83 3.36
CA SER A 232 9.73 8.57 2.61
C SER A 232 9.55 7.54 1.49
N SER A 233 8.43 7.61 0.76
CA SER A 233 8.30 6.81 -0.46
C SER A 233 9.44 7.14 -1.42
N ASN A 234 10.13 6.13 -1.91
CA ASN A 234 11.39 6.26 -2.63
C ASN A 234 11.42 5.47 -3.95
N GLY A 235 12.58 5.49 -4.63
CA GLY A 235 12.75 4.82 -5.92
C GLY A 235 12.23 5.65 -7.09
N ALA A 236 11.99 5.01 -8.22
CA ALA A 236 11.64 5.70 -9.45
C ALA A 236 10.30 6.47 -9.38
N ALA A 237 9.34 6.00 -8.61
CA ALA A 237 8.05 6.65 -8.40
C ALA A 237 8.08 7.64 -7.23
N GLY A 238 8.48 7.17 -6.04
CA GLY A 238 8.56 7.99 -4.83
C GLY A 238 7.23 8.61 -4.41
N ILE A 239 6.10 7.90 -4.58
CA ILE A 239 4.76 8.45 -4.39
C ILE A 239 4.12 7.89 -3.12
N GLY A 240 3.57 8.78 -2.29
CA GLY A 240 2.81 8.37 -1.12
C GLY A 240 1.50 7.68 -1.52
N VAL A 241 0.59 8.42 -2.16
CA VAL A 241 -0.72 7.90 -2.55
C VAL A 241 -0.97 8.17 -4.03
N VAL A 242 -1.39 7.16 -4.78
CA VAL A 242 -1.83 7.27 -6.18
C VAL A 242 -3.32 7.00 -6.25
N LEU A 243 -4.07 7.96 -6.81
CA LEU A 243 -5.50 7.90 -7.03
C LEU A 243 -5.77 7.92 -8.54
N LYS A 244 -6.11 6.76 -9.11
CA LYS A 244 -6.41 6.62 -10.53
C LYS A 244 -7.81 6.07 -10.74
N GLY A 245 -8.70 6.90 -11.30
CA GLY A 245 -10.08 6.49 -11.51
C GLY A 245 -10.79 6.08 -10.22
N THR A 246 -10.62 6.86 -9.14
CA THR A 246 -11.23 6.59 -7.83
C THR A 246 -12.54 7.36 -7.65
N HIS A 247 -13.55 6.69 -7.08
CA HIS A 247 -14.86 7.26 -6.77
C HIS A 247 -15.15 7.22 -5.27
N ASP A 248 -15.86 8.22 -4.75
CA ASP A 248 -16.35 8.26 -3.36
C ASP A 248 -15.23 7.97 -2.34
N LEU A 249 -14.05 8.55 -2.59
CA LEU A 249 -12.90 8.40 -1.70
C LEU A 249 -13.05 9.29 -0.47
N GLN A 250 -12.78 8.72 0.70
CA GLN A 250 -12.56 9.45 1.94
C GLN A 250 -11.10 9.30 2.37
N MET A 251 -10.37 10.40 2.46
CA MET A 251 -8.96 10.40 2.89
C MET A 251 -8.81 11.43 4.02
N ARG A 252 -8.66 10.94 5.26
CA ARG A 252 -8.69 11.80 6.45
C ARG A 252 -7.62 11.44 7.46
N GLU A 253 -7.12 12.49 8.13
CA GLU A 253 -6.24 12.36 9.28
C GLU A 253 -4.95 11.59 8.97
N ASN A 254 -4.51 11.59 7.70
CA ASN A 254 -3.26 10.95 7.32
C ASN A 254 -2.09 11.93 7.43
N ARG A 255 -0.93 11.39 7.79
CA ARG A 255 0.34 12.11 7.74
C ARG A 255 1.15 11.63 6.53
N ILE A 256 1.42 12.53 5.58
CA ILE A 256 2.08 12.22 4.32
C ILE A 256 3.32 13.10 4.19
N SER A 257 4.51 12.53 4.39
CA SER A 257 5.71 13.34 4.50
C SER A 257 6.93 12.72 3.81
N PHE A 258 7.83 13.61 3.33
CA PHE A 258 9.13 13.23 2.75
C PHE A 258 9.01 12.34 1.50
N ASN A 259 7.97 12.52 0.69
CA ASN A 259 7.80 11.80 -0.58
C ASN A 259 8.22 12.71 -1.76
N ALA A 260 8.55 12.11 -2.91
CA ALA A 260 8.70 12.91 -4.13
C ALA A 260 7.34 13.51 -4.54
N LYS A 261 6.26 12.73 -4.40
CA LYS A 261 4.88 13.21 -4.50
C LYS A 261 4.09 12.68 -3.30
N GLY A 262 3.43 13.57 -2.56
CA GLY A 262 2.54 13.17 -1.47
C GLY A 262 1.34 12.39 -2.02
N ILE A 263 0.51 13.07 -2.81
CA ILE A 263 -0.68 12.52 -3.46
C ILE A 263 -0.57 12.75 -4.97
N PHE A 264 -0.78 11.73 -5.76
CA PHE A 264 -0.87 11.80 -7.23
C PHE A 264 -2.27 11.44 -7.68
N ILE A 265 -2.94 12.35 -8.39
CA ILE A 265 -4.32 12.17 -8.85
C ILE A 265 -4.32 12.12 -10.38
N ASP A 266 -4.75 10.99 -10.94
CA ASP A 266 -4.93 10.78 -12.38
C ASP A 266 -6.41 10.60 -12.68
N THR A 267 -7.04 11.67 -13.17
CA THR A 267 -8.45 11.71 -13.53
C THR A 267 -8.58 11.71 -15.05
N LYS A 268 -9.26 10.74 -15.63
CA LYS A 268 -9.64 10.80 -17.04
C LYS A 268 -10.80 11.79 -17.21
N MET A 269 -10.81 12.57 -18.29
CA MET A 269 -11.79 13.63 -18.56
C MET A 269 -13.26 13.17 -18.66
N SER A 270 -13.54 11.86 -18.71
CA SER A 270 -14.89 11.30 -18.88
C SER A 270 -15.61 10.91 -17.57
N GLU A 271 -15.02 11.24 -16.41
CA GLU A 271 -15.51 10.71 -15.12
C GLU A 271 -16.21 11.82 -14.32
N GLU A 272 -17.37 12.27 -14.81
CA GLU A 272 -18.15 13.41 -14.26
C GLU A 272 -18.69 13.23 -12.82
N GLN A 273 -18.61 12.04 -12.23
CA GLN A 273 -19.23 11.76 -10.92
C GLN A 273 -18.21 11.29 -9.85
N MET A 274 -16.93 11.43 -10.10
CA MET A 274 -15.90 10.97 -9.15
C MET A 274 -15.65 12.00 -8.07
N GLN A 275 -16.22 11.83 -6.89
CA GLN A 275 -15.95 12.68 -5.74
C GLN A 275 -14.80 12.13 -4.92
N ARG A 276 -13.91 13.01 -4.48
CA ARG A 276 -12.79 12.73 -3.59
C ARG A 276 -12.80 13.74 -2.45
N HIS A 277 -12.94 13.23 -1.23
CA HIS A 277 -12.89 14.03 -0.02
C HIS A 277 -11.53 13.82 0.65
N ILE A 278 -10.69 14.83 0.63
CA ILE A 278 -9.36 14.85 1.21
C ILE A 278 -9.35 15.92 2.29
N SER A 279 -9.42 15.53 3.56
CA SER A 279 -9.60 16.48 4.67
C SER A 279 -8.82 16.09 5.92
N TYR A 280 -8.43 17.07 6.70
CA TYR A 280 -7.70 16.89 7.96
C TYR A 280 -6.37 16.14 7.81
N ASN A 281 -5.76 16.14 6.62
CA ASN A 281 -4.46 15.49 6.42
C ASN A 281 -3.32 16.49 6.65
N THR A 282 -2.22 16.01 7.21
CA THR A 282 -0.96 16.76 7.25
C THR A 282 -0.08 16.28 6.09
N ILE A 283 0.16 17.16 5.12
CA ILE A 283 0.96 16.90 3.91
C ILE A 283 2.19 17.80 3.97
N SER A 284 3.35 17.22 4.33
CA SER A 284 4.49 18.04 4.69
C SER A 284 5.82 17.54 4.14
N TYR A 285 6.71 18.48 3.82
CA TYR A 285 8.08 18.18 3.37
C TYR A 285 8.16 17.24 2.17
N ASN A 286 7.15 17.26 1.30
CA ASN A 286 7.17 16.56 0.02
C ASN A 286 7.78 17.46 -1.05
N LYS A 287 8.29 16.88 -2.13
CA LYS A 287 8.68 17.71 -3.27
C LYS A 287 7.42 18.32 -3.93
N GLU A 288 6.38 17.52 -4.14
CA GLU A 288 5.06 17.95 -4.57
C GLU A 288 4.03 17.40 -3.56
N ALA A 289 3.22 18.27 -2.94
CA ALA A 289 2.23 17.81 -1.98
C ALA A 289 1.09 17.06 -2.69
N ILE A 290 0.40 17.73 -3.62
CA ILE A 290 -0.62 17.10 -4.47
C ILE A 290 -0.27 17.38 -5.95
N HIS A 291 -0.22 16.33 -6.73
CA HIS A 291 0.03 16.38 -8.16
C HIS A 291 -1.20 15.91 -8.95
N PHE A 292 -1.79 16.82 -9.70
CA PHE A 292 -2.85 16.50 -10.66
C PHE A 292 -2.26 16.21 -12.05
N HIS A 293 -2.46 15.02 -12.56
CA HIS A 293 -1.96 14.65 -13.90
C HIS A 293 -2.79 15.28 -15.02
N ALA A 294 -4.09 15.45 -14.79
CA ALA A 294 -5.04 16.03 -15.73
C ALA A 294 -5.81 17.20 -15.09
N GLY A 295 -7.06 17.41 -15.44
CA GLY A 295 -7.90 18.46 -14.85
C GLY A 295 -8.12 18.29 -13.35
N ILE A 296 -8.36 19.41 -12.67
CA ILE A 296 -8.68 19.46 -11.24
C ILE A 296 -10.20 19.53 -11.13
N GLN A 297 -10.85 18.43 -10.81
CA GLN A 297 -12.31 18.38 -10.75
C GLN A 297 -12.82 17.37 -9.71
N ASN A 298 -13.98 17.67 -9.14
CA ASN A 298 -14.69 16.84 -8.18
C ASN A 298 -13.86 16.50 -6.92
N ASN A 299 -13.10 17.49 -6.42
CA ASN A 299 -12.32 17.33 -5.20
C ASN A 299 -12.87 18.24 -4.10
N THR A 300 -12.97 17.71 -2.90
CA THR A 300 -13.13 18.47 -1.67
C THR A 300 -11.80 18.42 -0.94
N LEU A 301 -11.09 19.55 -0.87
CA LEU A 301 -9.83 19.73 -0.16
C LEU A 301 -10.09 20.71 0.99
N THR A 302 -10.29 20.20 2.20
CA THR A 302 -10.65 21.04 3.35
C THR A 302 -9.91 20.62 4.60
N HIS A 303 -9.57 21.59 5.43
CA HIS A 303 -8.91 21.35 6.71
C HIS A 303 -7.60 20.55 6.63
N ASN A 304 -6.90 20.63 5.49
CA ASN A 304 -5.59 20.02 5.35
C ASN A 304 -4.50 21.01 5.75
N THR A 305 -3.40 20.48 6.22
CA THR A 305 -2.23 21.26 6.61
C THR A 305 -1.10 20.99 5.62
N PHE A 306 -0.66 22.03 4.89
CA PHE A 306 0.45 22.00 3.95
C PHE A 306 1.63 22.73 4.55
N ILE A 307 2.75 22.04 4.80
CA ILE A 307 3.94 22.61 5.45
C ILE A 307 5.23 22.12 4.78
N GLY A 308 6.09 23.06 4.40
CA GLY A 308 7.46 22.77 3.96
C GLY A 308 7.54 21.95 2.66
N ASN A 309 6.49 21.92 1.87
CA ASN A 309 6.53 21.30 0.54
C ASN A 309 7.26 22.24 -0.43
N ILE A 310 7.95 21.71 -1.44
CA ILE A 310 8.55 22.58 -2.49
C ILE A 310 7.44 23.19 -3.32
N ASP A 311 6.48 22.36 -3.75
CA ASP A 311 5.26 22.79 -4.43
C ASP A 311 4.05 22.15 -3.76
N ASP A 312 3.08 22.95 -3.34
CA ASP A 312 1.89 22.45 -2.70
C ASP A 312 0.93 21.78 -3.70
N ILE A 313 0.70 22.44 -4.83
CA ILE A 313 -0.17 21.91 -5.89
C ILE A 313 0.53 22.02 -7.24
N VAL A 314 0.61 20.90 -7.94
CA VAL A 314 1.18 20.82 -9.29
C VAL A 314 0.16 20.23 -10.26
N GLN A 315 0.09 20.80 -11.47
CA GLN A 315 -0.72 20.27 -12.58
C GLN A 315 0.17 19.98 -13.78
N SER A 316 0.09 18.73 -14.33
CA SER A 316 0.94 18.33 -15.47
C SER A 316 0.43 18.76 -16.83
N THR A 317 -0.86 19.02 -16.98
CA THR A 317 -1.48 19.36 -18.26
C THR A 317 -2.10 20.75 -18.20
N GLN A 318 -2.11 21.48 -19.32
CA GLN A 318 -2.82 22.75 -19.47
C GLN A 318 -4.35 22.57 -19.50
N ALA A 319 -4.89 21.49 -18.94
CA ALA A 319 -6.31 21.28 -18.93
C ALA A 319 -6.99 22.38 -18.09
N THR A 320 -7.64 23.29 -18.77
CA THR A 320 -8.38 24.44 -18.24
C THR A 320 -9.63 24.07 -17.43
N LEU A 321 -9.85 22.79 -17.19
CA LEU A 321 -11.01 22.29 -16.47
C LEU A 321 -10.72 22.24 -14.97
N THR A 322 -10.96 23.35 -14.32
CA THR A 322 -11.17 23.43 -12.87
C THR A 322 -12.67 23.46 -12.65
N LYS A 323 -13.29 22.37 -12.22
CA LYS A 323 -14.75 22.27 -12.11
C LYS A 323 -15.14 21.48 -10.87
N ASP A 324 -16.20 21.94 -10.21
CA ASP A 324 -16.85 21.23 -9.11
C ASP A 324 -15.89 20.87 -7.96
N ASN A 325 -14.97 21.79 -7.61
CA ASN A 325 -14.08 21.65 -6.47
C ASN A 325 -14.55 22.53 -5.31
N LEU A 326 -14.43 22.00 -4.10
CA LEU A 326 -14.49 22.77 -2.86
C LEU A 326 -13.09 22.81 -2.23
N ILE A 327 -12.45 23.98 -2.25
CA ILE A 327 -11.13 24.19 -1.64
C ILE A 327 -11.27 25.31 -0.64
N ALA A 328 -11.24 24.99 0.64
CA ALA A 328 -11.42 25.95 1.72
C ALA A 328 -10.91 25.39 3.04
N TYR A 329 -10.58 26.29 3.95
CA TYR A 329 -10.17 25.95 5.32
C TYR A 329 -8.90 25.10 5.39
N ASN A 330 -7.97 25.24 4.41
CA ASN A 330 -6.68 24.59 4.51
C ASN A 330 -5.65 25.56 5.07
N TYR A 331 -4.69 25.05 5.81
CA TYR A 331 -3.52 25.78 6.23
C TYR A 331 -2.39 25.61 5.19
N TRP A 332 -1.83 26.75 4.78
CA TRP A 332 -0.72 26.83 3.83
C TRP A 332 0.41 27.66 4.45
N ASP A 333 1.57 27.07 4.66
CA ASP A 333 2.70 27.79 5.26
C ASP A 333 3.23 28.92 4.38
N HIS A 334 2.91 28.90 3.09
CA HIS A 334 3.22 29.99 2.14
C HIS A 334 2.13 31.06 2.07
N TYR A 335 1.03 30.95 2.79
CA TYR A 335 -0.01 31.97 2.83
C TYR A 335 0.49 33.21 3.60
N SER A 336 0.35 34.39 3.00
CA SER A 336 0.85 35.65 3.55
C SER A 336 -0.25 36.70 3.76
N GLY A 337 -1.51 36.25 3.85
CA GLY A 337 -2.63 37.15 4.14
C GLY A 337 -2.72 37.54 5.62
N PHE A 338 -3.70 38.36 5.93
CA PHE A 338 -3.97 38.85 7.27
C PHE A 338 -5.34 38.36 7.76
N ASP A 339 -5.49 38.28 9.06
CA ASP A 339 -6.74 38.05 9.78
C ASP A 339 -7.01 39.30 10.62
N ARG A 340 -7.86 40.21 10.14
CA ARG A 340 -8.11 41.50 10.77
C ARG A 340 -9.25 41.44 11.80
N ASP A 341 -10.19 40.52 11.58
CA ASP A 341 -11.36 40.38 12.45
C ASP A 341 -11.14 39.34 13.56
N GLY A 342 -10.03 38.58 13.49
CA GLY A 342 -9.61 37.65 14.55
C GLY A 342 -10.41 36.35 14.55
N ASP A 343 -11.03 35.96 13.42
CA ASP A 343 -11.82 34.73 13.32
C ASP A 343 -10.98 33.46 13.03
N GLY A 344 -9.66 33.64 12.82
CA GLY A 344 -8.73 32.56 12.51
C GLY A 344 -8.64 32.20 11.04
N LEU A 345 -9.35 32.92 10.18
CA LEU A 345 -9.33 32.78 8.73
C LEU A 345 -8.60 33.96 8.08
N GLY A 346 -8.02 33.75 6.94
CA GLY A 346 -7.44 34.84 6.18
C GLY A 346 -8.52 35.67 5.46
N ASP A 347 -8.44 37.00 5.56
CA ASP A 347 -9.35 37.94 4.89
C ASP A 347 -9.23 37.94 3.35
N SER A 348 -8.18 37.33 2.83
CA SER A 348 -7.96 37.20 1.39
C SER A 348 -7.78 35.73 1.02
N THR A 349 -8.19 35.37 -0.19
CA THR A 349 -8.04 34.02 -0.71
C THR A 349 -6.56 33.65 -0.89
N HIS A 350 -6.23 32.37 -0.73
CA HIS A 350 -4.91 31.85 -1.10
C HIS A 350 -4.95 31.31 -2.52
N GLN A 351 -4.18 31.92 -3.41
CA GLN A 351 -4.14 31.57 -4.82
C GLN A 351 -2.80 30.93 -5.16
N ILE A 352 -2.85 29.73 -5.73
CA ILE A 352 -1.66 29.01 -6.19
C ILE A 352 -1.58 29.12 -7.71
N TYR A 353 -0.48 29.73 -8.17
CA TYR A 353 -0.19 29.93 -9.58
C TYR A 353 0.95 29.03 -10.05
N GLN A 354 0.86 28.57 -11.26
CA GLN A 354 1.94 27.91 -11.97
C GLN A 354 2.67 28.93 -12.85
N TYR A 355 3.98 29.07 -12.66
CA TYR A 355 4.82 30.05 -13.35
C TYR A 355 5.76 29.39 -14.36
N ALA A 356 7.06 29.33 -14.04
CA ALA A 356 8.09 28.80 -14.93
C ALA A 356 7.95 27.30 -15.21
N ASP A 357 7.19 26.59 -14.40
CA ASP A 357 6.87 25.18 -14.62
C ASP A 357 6.12 24.95 -15.94
N GLN A 358 5.51 25.99 -16.51
CA GLN A 358 4.94 25.92 -17.84
C GLN A 358 5.99 25.71 -18.94
N LEU A 359 7.24 26.03 -18.69
CA LEU A 359 8.31 25.88 -19.70
C LEU A 359 8.48 24.42 -20.14
N TRP A 360 8.18 23.44 -19.30
CA TRP A 360 8.24 22.04 -19.73
C TRP A 360 7.12 21.64 -20.68
N HIS A 361 6.00 22.37 -20.75
CA HIS A 361 4.96 22.14 -21.76
C HIS A 361 5.49 22.45 -23.16
N TYR A 362 6.41 23.42 -23.25
CA TYR A 362 7.06 23.78 -24.51
C TYR A 362 8.30 22.94 -24.79
N ASN A 363 9.02 22.52 -23.74
CA ASN A 363 10.22 21.70 -23.88
C ASN A 363 10.38 20.71 -22.72
N HIS A 364 10.08 19.44 -22.98
CA HIS A 364 10.16 18.36 -22.00
C HIS A 364 11.53 18.22 -21.29
N LYS A 365 12.61 18.68 -21.92
CA LYS A 365 13.96 18.64 -21.32
C LYS A 365 14.07 19.57 -20.10
N VAL A 366 13.26 20.60 -20.01
CA VAL A 366 13.23 21.51 -18.85
C VAL A 366 12.82 20.78 -17.57
N LYS A 367 12.02 19.73 -17.69
CA LYS A 367 11.59 18.89 -16.56
C LYS A 367 12.77 18.23 -15.82
N PHE A 368 13.91 18.06 -16.50
CA PHE A 368 15.14 17.56 -15.87
C PHE A 368 15.65 18.48 -14.75
N PHE A 369 15.40 19.79 -14.86
CA PHE A 369 15.82 20.80 -13.89
C PHE A 369 14.78 21.03 -12.77
N TYR A 370 13.67 20.32 -12.79
CA TYR A 370 12.63 20.46 -11.77
C TYR A 370 13.17 20.15 -10.37
N GLY A 371 12.96 21.09 -9.44
CA GLY A 371 13.53 21.04 -8.08
C GLY A 371 15.00 21.42 -7.99
N ALA A 372 15.65 21.83 -9.10
CA ALA A 372 16.98 22.42 -9.04
C ALA A 372 16.90 23.89 -8.59
N PRO A 373 17.93 24.42 -7.90
CA PRO A 373 17.95 25.82 -7.43
C PRO A 373 17.67 26.85 -8.54
N ILE A 374 18.09 26.54 -9.77
CA ILE A 374 17.85 27.44 -10.92
C ILE A 374 16.35 27.59 -11.22
N MET A 375 15.54 26.55 -11.04
CA MET A 375 14.09 26.65 -11.21
C MET A 375 13.45 27.50 -10.11
N GLY A 376 13.95 27.41 -8.87
CA GLY A 376 13.53 28.30 -7.78
C GLY A 376 13.80 29.77 -8.09
N ILE A 377 14.99 30.07 -8.65
CA ILE A 377 15.33 31.43 -9.08
C ILE A 377 14.42 31.87 -10.24
N LEU A 378 14.19 31.03 -11.23
CA LEU A 378 13.31 31.34 -12.35
C LEU A 378 11.86 31.57 -11.89
N ASN A 379 11.35 30.76 -10.99
CA ASN A 379 10.02 30.97 -10.40
C ASN A 379 9.96 32.28 -9.62
N PHE A 380 10.98 32.61 -8.84
CA PHE A 380 11.05 33.87 -8.13
C PHE A 380 11.05 35.07 -9.09
N ILE A 381 11.89 35.06 -10.14
CA ILE A 381 11.93 36.08 -11.15
C ILE A 381 10.58 36.19 -11.89
N SER A 382 9.96 35.06 -12.21
CA SER A 382 8.67 35.02 -12.89
C SER A 382 7.52 35.61 -12.04
N ARG A 383 7.63 35.54 -10.71
CA ARG A 383 6.69 36.23 -9.80
C ARG A 383 6.85 37.73 -9.82
N LEU A 384 8.09 38.20 -9.95
CA LEU A 384 8.40 39.68 -10.00
C LEU A 384 8.11 40.30 -11.36
N ALA A 385 8.39 39.55 -12.43
CA ALA A 385 8.19 40.00 -13.81
C ALA A 385 7.81 38.78 -14.67
N PRO A 386 6.52 38.43 -14.77
CA PRO A 386 6.10 37.22 -15.47
C PRO A 386 6.42 37.32 -16.96
N PHE A 387 7.24 36.40 -17.46
CA PHE A 387 7.55 36.28 -18.90
C PHE A 387 6.40 35.63 -19.68
N VAL A 388 5.55 34.90 -18.97
CA VAL A 388 4.32 34.21 -19.45
C VAL A 388 3.24 34.52 -18.42
N GLU A 389 2.01 34.70 -18.87
CA GLU A 389 0.88 34.92 -17.97
C GLU A 389 0.73 33.70 -17.03
N PRO A 390 0.76 33.92 -15.71
CA PRO A 390 0.66 32.82 -14.75
C PRO A 390 -0.72 32.16 -14.83
N ILE A 391 -0.75 30.83 -14.77
CA ILE A 391 -2.01 30.10 -14.74
C ILE A 391 -2.43 29.89 -13.29
N LEU A 392 -3.62 30.34 -12.92
CA LEU A 392 -4.25 30.01 -11.64
C LEU A 392 -4.59 28.51 -11.62
N VAL A 393 -4.00 27.78 -10.71
CA VAL A 393 -4.20 26.33 -10.55
C VAL A 393 -5.36 26.04 -9.62
N ILE A 394 -5.32 26.60 -8.41
CA ILE A 394 -6.39 26.51 -7.41
C ILE A 394 -6.49 27.81 -6.60
N GLU A 395 -7.63 27.96 -5.94
CA GLU A 395 -7.90 29.03 -4.99
C GLU A 395 -8.56 28.46 -3.75
N ASP A 396 -7.95 28.68 -2.57
CA ASP A 396 -8.57 28.44 -1.27
C ASP A 396 -9.25 29.74 -0.82
N GLN A 397 -10.55 29.68 -0.68
CA GLN A 397 -11.37 30.87 -0.41
C GLN A 397 -11.35 31.31 1.04
N LYS A 398 -10.98 30.43 1.94
CA LYS A 398 -10.93 30.68 3.39
C LYS A 398 -9.72 29.98 4.01
N PRO A 399 -8.50 30.41 3.72
CA PRO A 399 -7.31 29.79 4.27
C PRO A 399 -7.22 29.96 5.78
N LEU A 400 -6.78 28.95 6.48
CA LEU A 400 -6.54 29.01 7.91
C LEU A 400 -5.25 29.77 8.23
N MET A 401 -5.28 30.60 9.28
CA MET A 401 -4.10 31.31 9.77
C MET A 401 -3.17 30.43 10.60
N GLN A 402 -3.68 29.34 11.18
CA GLN A 402 -2.91 28.38 11.96
C GLN A 402 -3.31 26.96 11.59
N PRO A 403 -2.37 26.01 11.64
CA PRO A 403 -2.70 24.62 11.39
C PRO A 403 -3.65 24.08 12.45
N GLU A 404 -4.66 23.33 12.03
CA GLU A 404 -5.48 22.60 12.99
C GLU A 404 -4.62 21.52 13.66
N ARG A 405 -4.78 21.39 14.97
CA ARG A 405 -4.11 20.32 15.71
C ARG A 405 -4.77 18.99 15.35
N PRO A 406 -3.98 17.96 15.00
CA PRO A 406 -4.51 16.65 14.71
C PRO A 406 -5.18 15.99 15.92
#